data_7bc8a5136b54b79ae4110c1436744b74
#
_entry.id   7bc8a5136b54b79ae4110c1436744b74
#
_cell.length_a   1.000
_cell.length_b   1.000
_cell.length_c   1.000
_cell.angle_alpha   90.00
_cell.angle_beta   90.00
_cell.angle_gamma   90.00
#
_symmetry.space_group_name_H-M   'P 1'
#
loop_
_entity.id
_entity.type
_entity.pdbx_description
1 polymer ?
#
loop_
_entity_poly.entity_id
_entity_poly.type
_entity_poly.pdbx_seq_one_letter_code
_entity_poly.pdbx_strand_id
1 'polypeptide(L)'
;MLRHTALFIHRDTITEQQKLAMLRGLAFLRMECAGVRAGDYGPDLLGGSSRLLAVPPWKRTPRWRGRREGPPSHYDVALHLDFDDEDGMGRYLADEAHRAVARFNASVTVPELTARVDWRYEGAPLIRRGLVRHTAMFVWADGAPAAGRAGALDAARGLAKAPGVVSAAVGENVGTPAANYDWIVDVQMQDPAAARGLVDGPRYAEAMAVIAPATKYEWTARVTHVMRGY
;
A
#
# COMPACT_ATOMS: atom_id res chain seq x y z
N MET A 1 2.23 7.65 15.58
CA MET A 1 2.49 8.20 14.22
C MET A 1 1.29 7.95 13.34
N LEU A 2 0.95 8.90 12.49
CA LEU A 2 -0.03 8.75 11.42
C LEU A 2 0.71 8.45 10.11
N ARG A 3 0.28 7.45 9.34
CA ARG A 3 0.86 7.11 8.05
C ARG A 3 -0.16 7.23 6.94
N HIS A 4 0.19 7.96 5.91
CA HIS A 4 -0.48 7.93 4.61
C HIS A 4 0.19 6.88 3.73
N THR A 5 -0.58 5.93 3.24
CA THR A 5 -0.09 4.92 2.31
C THR A 5 -0.90 4.98 1.02
N ALA A 6 -0.20 5.08 -0.11
CA ALA A 6 -0.80 5.08 -1.43
C ALA A 6 -0.11 4.06 -2.33
N LEU A 7 -0.90 3.23 -3.02
CA LEU A 7 -0.41 2.29 -4.01
C LEU A 7 -0.95 2.68 -5.38
N PHE A 8 -0.10 2.62 -6.40
CA PHE A 8 -0.39 3.10 -7.73
C PHE A 8 -0.27 2.00 -8.78
N ILE A 9 -1.11 2.08 -9.79
CA ILE A 9 -1.04 1.25 -11.00
C ILE A 9 -0.66 2.17 -12.15
N HIS A 10 0.38 1.82 -12.88
CA HIS A 10 0.79 2.53 -14.07
C HIS A 10 -0.23 2.39 -15.21
N ARG A 11 -0.31 3.40 -16.06
CA ARG A 11 -0.97 3.26 -17.36
C ARG A 11 -0.15 2.35 -18.26
N ASP A 12 -0.80 1.61 -19.13
CA ASP A 12 -0.12 0.73 -20.10
C ASP A 12 0.82 1.51 -21.05
N THR A 13 0.59 2.81 -21.20
CA THR A 13 1.37 3.70 -22.08
C THR A 13 2.53 4.39 -21.37
N ILE A 14 2.78 4.10 -20.08
CA ILE A 14 3.85 4.75 -19.33
C ILE A 14 5.23 4.36 -19.89
N THR A 15 6.09 5.35 -20.06
CA THR A 15 7.49 5.11 -20.46
C THR A 15 8.39 4.91 -19.24
N GLU A 16 9.56 4.29 -19.45
CA GLU A 16 10.55 4.14 -18.38
C GLU A 16 11.03 5.50 -17.81
N GLN A 17 11.13 6.52 -18.67
CA GLN A 17 11.47 7.87 -18.23
C GLN A 17 10.38 8.44 -17.30
N GLN A 18 9.11 8.21 -17.60
CA GLN A 18 8.01 8.64 -16.74
C GLN A 18 7.96 7.87 -15.41
N LYS A 19 8.26 6.56 -15.42
CA LYS A 19 8.40 5.78 -14.18
C LYS A 19 9.50 6.35 -13.27
N LEU A 20 10.66 6.67 -13.86
CA LEU A 20 11.75 7.30 -13.12
C LEU A 20 11.37 8.70 -12.61
N ALA A 21 10.66 9.50 -13.40
CA ALA A 21 10.17 10.81 -12.98
C ALA A 21 9.16 10.69 -11.83
N MET A 22 8.26 9.71 -11.88
CA MET A 22 7.33 9.42 -10.78
C MET A 22 8.09 9.09 -9.49
N LEU A 23 9.06 8.18 -9.53
CA LEU A 23 9.84 7.80 -8.35
C LEU A 23 10.63 9.00 -7.77
N ARG A 24 11.16 9.87 -8.62
CA ARG A 24 11.82 11.12 -8.18
C ARG A 24 10.82 12.07 -7.52
N GLY A 25 9.62 12.20 -8.08
CA GLY A 25 8.54 12.99 -7.48
C GLY A 25 8.14 12.46 -6.09
N LEU A 26 8.02 11.13 -5.92
CA LEU A 26 7.72 10.55 -4.62
C LEU A 26 8.84 10.78 -3.60
N ALA A 27 10.11 10.69 -4.02
CA ALA A 27 11.25 11.04 -3.17
C ALA A 27 11.21 12.52 -2.72
N PHE A 28 10.86 13.40 -3.66
CA PHE A 28 10.77 14.83 -3.43
C PHE A 28 9.74 15.21 -2.36
N LEU A 29 8.58 14.54 -2.31
CA LEU A 29 7.52 14.80 -1.34
C LEU A 29 8.03 14.79 0.11
N ARG A 30 8.88 13.83 0.44
CA ARG A 30 9.44 13.72 1.79
C ARG A 30 10.37 14.88 2.13
N MET A 31 11.13 15.36 1.16
CA MET A 31 12.17 16.37 1.39
C MET A 31 11.59 17.78 1.46
N GLU A 32 10.55 18.05 0.66
CA GLU A 32 10.07 19.41 0.42
C GLU A 32 8.71 19.71 1.07
N CYS A 33 7.88 18.69 1.32
CA CYS A 33 6.56 18.95 1.86
C CYS A 33 6.56 19.11 3.38
N ALA A 34 5.96 20.20 3.83
CA ALA A 34 5.79 20.48 5.24
C ALA A 34 4.97 19.40 5.95
N GLY A 35 5.39 19.03 7.16
CA GLY A 35 4.68 18.05 8.00
C GLY A 35 5.12 16.61 7.81
N VAL A 36 5.80 16.25 6.72
CA VAL A 36 6.32 14.90 6.50
C VAL A 36 7.54 14.67 7.42
N ARG A 37 7.45 13.64 8.25
CA ARG A 37 8.52 13.24 9.20
C ARG A 37 9.46 12.21 8.61
N ALA A 38 8.88 11.26 7.89
CA ALA A 38 9.61 10.19 7.26
C ALA A 38 8.87 9.72 6.02
N GLY A 39 9.55 9.07 5.11
CA GLY A 39 8.91 8.56 3.89
C GLY A 39 9.66 7.40 3.29
N ASP A 40 8.91 6.53 2.65
CA ASP A 40 9.42 5.41 1.90
C ASP A 40 8.60 5.22 0.62
N TYR A 41 9.25 4.75 -0.42
CA TYR A 41 8.61 4.50 -1.70
C TYR A 41 9.41 3.46 -2.49
N GLY A 42 8.77 2.82 -3.42
CA GLY A 42 9.46 1.91 -4.33
C GLY A 42 8.56 1.26 -5.36
N PRO A 43 9.16 0.81 -6.47
CA PRO A 43 8.46 -0.02 -7.44
C PRO A 43 8.31 -1.44 -6.90
N ASP A 44 7.25 -2.11 -7.35
CA ASP A 44 7.02 -3.50 -6.97
C ASP A 44 8.17 -4.43 -7.40
N LEU A 45 8.52 -5.34 -6.51
CA LEU A 45 9.59 -6.31 -6.67
C LEU A 45 9.09 -7.66 -7.20
N LEU A 46 7.81 -7.98 -6.98
CA LEU A 46 7.26 -9.33 -7.18
C LEU A 46 6.41 -9.48 -8.46
N GLY A 47 6.36 -8.46 -9.31
CA GLY A 47 5.79 -8.63 -10.64
C GLY A 47 4.49 -7.88 -10.90
N GLY A 48 4.36 -6.69 -10.34
CA GLY A 48 3.50 -5.59 -10.74
C GLY A 48 2.14 -5.87 -11.37
N SER A 49 1.65 -4.88 -12.05
CA SER A 49 0.35 -4.85 -12.75
C SER A 49 0.19 -5.87 -13.89
N SER A 50 1.23 -6.63 -14.21
CA SER A 50 1.13 -7.66 -15.26
C SER A 50 -0.03 -8.63 -15.06
N ARG A 51 -0.47 -8.85 -13.81
CA ARG A 51 -1.64 -9.66 -13.50
C ARG A 51 -2.97 -8.93 -13.74
N LEU A 52 -2.99 -7.60 -13.72
CA LEU A 52 -4.15 -6.80 -14.13
C LEU A 52 -4.32 -6.80 -15.66
N LEU A 53 -3.23 -6.97 -16.41
CA LEU A 53 -3.27 -7.10 -17.87
C LEU A 53 -4.02 -8.37 -18.32
N ALA A 54 -4.08 -9.39 -17.47
CA ALA A 54 -4.89 -10.58 -17.73
C ALA A 54 -6.42 -10.31 -17.64
N VAL A 55 -6.82 -9.17 -17.04
CA VAL A 55 -8.22 -8.74 -17.03
C VAL A 55 -8.49 -7.93 -18.31
N PRO A 56 -9.43 -8.36 -19.17
CA PRO A 56 -9.76 -7.63 -20.39
C PRO A 56 -10.04 -6.16 -20.13
N PRO A 57 -9.63 -5.23 -21.01
CA PRO A 57 -9.76 -3.79 -20.79
C PRO A 57 -11.18 -3.33 -20.45
N TRP A 58 -12.20 -3.96 -21.01
CA TRP A 58 -13.61 -3.66 -20.72
C TRP A 58 -14.09 -4.15 -19.35
N LYS A 59 -13.38 -5.10 -18.72
CA LYS A 59 -13.61 -5.51 -17.33
C LYS A 59 -12.82 -4.68 -16.33
N ARG A 60 -11.89 -3.84 -16.80
CA ARG A 60 -11.12 -2.89 -16.00
C ARG A 60 -11.89 -1.59 -15.76
N THR A 61 -13.22 -1.60 -15.87
CA THR A 61 -14.00 -0.39 -15.61
C THR A 61 -13.75 0.06 -14.18
N PRO A 62 -13.18 1.26 -14.04
CA PRO A 62 -12.86 1.80 -12.73
C PRO A 62 -14.15 2.34 -12.13
N ARG A 63 -14.93 1.49 -11.54
CA ARG A 63 -15.82 1.97 -10.50
C ARG A 63 -15.00 1.98 -9.24
N TRP A 64 -14.61 3.13 -8.90
CA TRP A 64 -14.06 3.44 -7.59
C TRP A 64 -14.93 2.84 -6.49
N ARG A 65 -14.34 2.19 -5.53
CA ARG A 65 -14.96 1.10 -4.77
C ARG A 65 -15.44 0.00 -5.72
N GLY A 66 -14.81 -0.01 -6.85
CA GLY A 66 -15.11 -0.74 -8.02
C GLY A 66 -14.83 -2.16 -7.76
N ARG A 67 -15.84 -2.83 -7.94
CA ARG A 67 -15.90 -4.26 -8.10
C ARG A 67 -14.80 -4.65 -9.09
N ARG A 68 -13.65 -5.05 -8.57
CA ARG A 68 -12.70 -5.85 -9.32
C ARG A 68 -13.24 -7.26 -9.30
N GLU A 69 -13.52 -7.78 -10.45
CA GLU A 69 -13.65 -9.20 -10.61
C GLU A 69 -12.24 -9.75 -10.81
N GLY A 70 -11.80 -10.61 -9.91
CA GLY A 70 -10.50 -11.27 -10.05
C GLY A 70 -9.70 -11.37 -8.75
N PRO A 71 -8.56 -12.06 -8.80
CA PRO A 71 -7.72 -12.26 -7.63
C PRO A 71 -7.08 -10.94 -7.17
N PRO A 72 -6.58 -10.89 -5.92
CA PRO A 72 -5.84 -9.76 -5.38
C PRO A 72 -4.75 -9.28 -6.32
N SER A 73 -4.65 -7.97 -6.52
CA SER A 73 -3.76 -7.39 -7.52
C SER A 73 -2.51 -6.82 -6.89
N HIS A 74 -1.36 -7.09 -7.50
CA HIS A 74 -0.15 -6.32 -7.24
C HIS A 74 -0.26 -4.96 -7.92
N TYR A 75 0.18 -3.94 -7.20
CA TYR A 75 0.32 -2.58 -7.67
C TYR A 75 1.76 -2.34 -8.10
N ASP A 76 2.01 -1.31 -8.90
CA ASP A 76 3.33 -1.07 -9.49
C ASP A 76 4.26 -0.28 -8.60
N VAL A 77 3.71 0.62 -7.79
CA VAL A 77 4.49 1.53 -6.94
C VAL A 77 3.78 1.77 -5.63
N ALA A 78 4.56 1.83 -4.54
CA ALA A 78 4.11 2.24 -3.22
C ALA A 78 4.69 3.59 -2.82
N LEU A 79 3.92 4.32 -2.01
CA LEU A 79 4.32 5.49 -1.22
C LEU A 79 3.84 5.31 0.21
N HIS A 80 4.72 5.57 1.17
CA HIS A 80 4.42 5.65 2.59
C HIS A 80 4.99 6.95 3.14
N LEU A 81 4.16 7.79 3.75
CA LEU A 81 4.57 9.03 4.39
C LEU A 81 4.08 9.05 5.83
N ASP A 82 4.97 9.40 6.75
CA ASP A 82 4.70 9.47 8.17
C ASP A 82 4.56 10.92 8.63
N PHE A 83 3.57 11.14 9.48
CA PHE A 83 3.24 12.42 10.09
C PHE A 83 3.14 12.25 11.60
N ASP A 84 3.37 13.33 12.37
CA ASP A 84 3.13 13.31 13.80
C ASP A 84 1.63 13.16 14.10
N ASP A 85 0.80 13.88 13.33
CA ASP A 85 -0.64 14.01 13.53
C ASP A 85 -1.39 14.37 12.23
N GLU A 86 -2.68 14.60 12.36
CA GLU A 86 -3.56 15.01 11.26
C GLU A 86 -3.22 16.42 10.74
N ASP A 87 -2.76 17.32 11.60
CA ASP A 87 -2.35 18.68 11.19
C ASP A 87 -1.14 18.62 10.28
N GLY A 88 -0.16 17.77 10.59
CA GLY A 88 0.99 17.50 9.72
C GLY A 88 0.55 16.98 8.34
N MET A 89 -0.37 16.02 8.31
CA MET A 89 -0.93 15.52 7.07
C MET A 89 -1.75 16.58 6.34
N GLY A 90 -2.50 17.42 7.06
CA GLY A 90 -3.24 18.54 6.48
C GLY A 90 -2.32 19.55 5.77
N ARG A 91 -1.18 19.89 6.38
CA ARG A 91 -0.16 20.76 5.74
C ARG A 91 0.38 20.13 4.47
N TYR A 92 0.71 18.85 4.50
CA TYR A 92 1.15 18.09 3.33
C TYR A 92 0.12 18.11 2.19
N LEU A 93 -1.15 17.85 2.48
CA LEU A 93 -2.21 17.85 1.47
C LEU A 93 -2.46 19.24 0.86
N ALA A 94 -2.22 20.31 1.63
CA ALA A 94 -2.33 21.68 1.17
C ALA A 94 -1.08 22.19 0.42
N ASP A 95 0.02 21.46 0.46
CA ASP A 95 1.30 21.86 -0.11
C ASP A 95 1.27 21.83 -1.65
N GLU A 96 1.77 22.89 -2.29
CA GLU A 96 1.79 23.00 -3.76
C GLU A 96 2.75 21.97 -4.39
N ALA A 97 3.86 21.63 -3.71
CA ALA A 97 4.76 20.58 -4.15
C ALA A 97 4.05 19.22 -4.19
N HIS A 98 3.26 18.89 -3.15
CA HIS A 98 2.40 17.70 -3.15
C HIS A 98 1.43 17.72 -4.33
N ARG A 99 0.71 18.83 -4.54
CA ARG A 99 -0.27 18.95 -5.63
C ARG A 99 0.38 18.78 -7.01
N ALA A 100 1.59 19.32 -7.21
CA ALA A 100 2.33 19.18 -8.46
C ALA A 100 2.70 17.71 -8.73
N VAL A 101 3.25 17.02 -7.73
CA VAL A 101 3.57 15.59 -7.84
C VAL A 101 2.30 14.74 -8.04
N ALA A 102 1.23 15.04 -7.32
CA ALA A 102 -0.04 14.32 -7.46
C ALA A 102 -0.63 14.49 -8.88
N ARG A 103 -0.59 15.68 -9.48
CA ARG A 103 -1.02 15.92 -10.87
C ARG A 103 -0.19 15.08 -11.85
N PHE A 104 1.14 15.09 -11.68
CA PHE A 104 2.00 14.27 -12.54
C PHE A 104 1.70 12.77 -12.38
N ASN A 105 1.60 12.28 -11.16
CA ASN A 105 1.28 10.88 -10.90
C ASN A 105 -0.07 10.49 -11.53
N ALA A 106 -1.09 11.33 -11.42
CA ALA A 106 -2.39 11.09 -12.04
C ALA A 106 -2.32 11.01 -13.58
N SER A 107 -1.37 11.69 -14.22
CA SER A 107 -1.19 11.63 -15.67
C SER A 107 -0.57 10.31 -16.16
N VAL A 108 0.21 9.63 -15.32
CA VAL A 108 0.98 8.42 -15.68
C VAL A 108 0.46 7.13 -15.01
N THR A 109 -0.49 7.24 -14.10
CA THR A 109 -1.14 6.12 -13.42
C THR A 109 -2.61 6.04 -13.79
N VAL A 110 -3.31 5.05 -13.25
CA VAL A 110 -4.77 4.92 -13.31
C VAL A 110 -5.35 5.46 -11.99
N PRO A 111 -5.75 6.74 -11.91
CA PRO A 111 -6.09 7.39 -10.65
C PRO A 111 -7.25 6.71 -9.90
N GLU A 112 -8.20 6.17 -10.66
CA GLU A 112 -9.38 5.49 -10.15
C GLU A 112 -9.04 4.16 -9.45
N LEU A 113 -7.86 3.62 -9.73
CA LEU A 113 -7.36 2.40 -9.10
C LEU A 113 -6.34 2.69 -7.99
N THR A 114 -6.01 3.95 -7.74
CA THR A 114 -5.08 4.26 -6.62
C THR A 114 -5.68 3.80 -5.30
N ALA A 115 -4.99 2.89 -4.61
CA ALA A 115 -5.37 2.45 -3.28
C ALA A 115 -4.79 3.40 -2.23
N ARG A 116 -5.60 3.80 -1.25
CA ARG A 116 -5.19 4.73 -0.18
C ARG A 116 -5.74 4.30 1.16
N VAL A 117 -4.90 4.39 2.19
CA VAL A 117 -5.30 4.24 3.58
C VAL A 117 -4.47 5.19 4.44
N ASP A 118 -5.14 5.86 5.37
CA ASP A 118 -4.50 6.69 6.40
C ASP A 118 -4.73 6.00 7.73
N TRP A 119 -3.63 5.65 8.42
CA TRP A 119 -3.68 4.75 9.55
C TRP A 119 -2.66 5.10 10.62
N ARG A 120 -2.89 4.64 11.84
CA ARG A 120 -2.00 4.88 12.98
C ARG A 120 -1.21 3.62 13.32
N TYR A 121 0.02 3.83 13.73
CA TYR A 121 0.87 2.82 14.34
C TYR A 121 1.65 3.42 15.51
N GLU A 122 2.09 2.56 16.42
CA GLU A 122 2.87 2.94 17.58
C GLU A 122 4.38 2.85 17.28
N GLY A 123 5.17 3.65 18.01
CA GLY A 123 6.62 3.66 17.92
C GLY A 123 7.19 4.66 16.90
N ALA A 124 8.51 4.61 16.73
CA ALA A 124 9.21 5.41 15.72
C ALA A 124 9.04 4.82 14.32
N PRO A 125 9.09 5.65 13.27
CA PRO A 125 9.05 5.13 11.90
C PRO A 125 10.18 4.13 11.68
N LEU A 126 9.83 2.90 11.33
CA LEU A 126 10.84 1.94 10.92
C LEU A 126 11.09 2.12 9.42
N ILE A 127 11.91 3.10 9.08
CA ILE A 127 12.38 3.33 7.72
C ILE A 127 13.86 2.98 7.68
N ARG A 128 14.17 1.81 7.14
CA ARG A 128 15.53 1.32 7.05
C ARG A 128 15.82 0.93 5.60
N ARG A 129 16.69 1.70 4.98
CA ARG A 129 17.12 1.45 3.60
C ARG A 129 17.64 0.02 3.43
N GLY A 130 17.21 -0.63 2.36
CA GLY A 130 17.62 -1.99 2.00
C GLY A 130 16.73 -3.09 2.57
N LEU A 131 15.89 -2.83 3.57
CA LEU A 131 14.83 -3.76 3.93
C LEU A 131 13.79 -3.84 2.81
N VAL A 132 13.05 -4.92 2.80
CA VAL A 132 11.92 -5.10 1.87
C VAL A 132 10.62 -4.91 2.65
N ARG A 133 9.70 -4.14 2.08
CA ARG A 133 8.38 -3.92 2.63
C ARG A 133 7.33 -4.61 1.76
N HIS A 134 6.49 -5.41 2.40
CA HIS A 134 5.25 -5.94 1.81
C HIS A 134 4.07 -5.26 2.45
N THR A 135 3.25 -4.64 1.63
CA THR A 135 2.03 -3.94 2.04
C THR A 135 0.83 -4.59 1.39
N ALA A 136 -0.20 -4.87 2.18
CA ALA A 136 -1.50 -5.29 1.66
C ALA A 136 -2.61 -4.47 2.32
N MET A 137 -3.52 -3.94 1.50
CA MET A 137 -4.68 -3.16 1.93
C MET A 137 -5.96 -3.91 1.62
N PHE A 138 -6.94 -3.79 2.51
CA PHE A 138 -8.16 -4.56 2.47
C PHE A 138 -9.39 -3.67 2.65
N VAL A 139 -10.50 -4.12 2.06
CA VAL A 139 -11.84 -3.58 2.28
C VAL A 139 -12.65 -4.64 3.01
N TRP A 140 -13.37 -4.25 4.07
CA TRP A 140 -14.23 -5.18 4.79
C TRP A 140 -15.36 -5.70 3.89
N ALA A 141 -15.70 -6.96 4.02
CA ALA A 141 -16.91 -7.50 3.42
C ALA A 141 -18.15 -6.83 4.03
N ASP A 142 -19.17 -6.62 3.21
CA ASP A 142 -20.43 -6.05 3.69
C ASP A 142 -21.03 -6.95 4.77
N GLY A 143 -21.29 -6.37 5.95
CA GLY A 143 -21.82 -7.13 7.08
C GLY A 143 -20.82 -8.05 7.78
N ALA A 144 -19.52 -7.94 7.52
CA ALA A 144 -18.51 -8.75 8.21
C ALA A 144 -18.67 -8.61 9.74
N PRO A 145 -18.88 -9.73 10.48
CA PRO A 145 -19.10 -9.66 11.92
C PRO A 145 -17.84 -9.19 12.64
N ALA A 146 -18.03 -8.52 13.80
CA ALA A 146 -16.92 -7.99 14.60
C ALA A 146 -15.87 -9.05 14.95
N ALA A 147 -16.29 -10.26 15.31
CA ALA A 147 -15.38 -11.37 15.57
C ALA A 147 -14.55 -11.77 14.34
N GLY A 148 -15.15 -11.74 13.14
CA GLY A 148 -14.44 -12.01 11.89
C GLY A 148 -13.40 -10.94 11.58
N ARG A 149 -13.75 -9.66 11.80
CA ARG A 149 -12.80 -8.53 11.64
C ARG A 149 -11.63 -8.66 12.62
N ALA A 150 -11.93 -8.92 13.90
CA ALA A 150 -10.89 -9.13 14.93
C ALA A 150 -9.96 -10.29 14.55
N GLY A 151 -10.51 -11.42 14.14
CA GLY A 151 -9.74 -12.58 13.68
C GLY A 151 -8.84 -12.26 12.47
N ALA A 152 -9.32 -11.47 11.51
CA ALA A 152 -8.54 -11.04 10.35
C ALA A 152 -7.36 -10.15 10.77
N LEU A 153 -7.58 -9.19 11.67
CA LEU A 153 -6.51 -8.33 12.19
C LEU A 153 -5.47 -9.12 12.99
N ASP A 154 -5.90 -10.11 13.78
CA ASP A 154 -5.00 -10.96 14.55
C ASP A 154 -4.19 -11.91 13.66
N ALA A 155 -4.81 -12.47 12.62
CA ALA A 155 -4.10 -13.26 11.62
C ALA A 155 -3.03 -12.42 10.90
N ALA A 156 -3.34 -11.18 10.54
CA ALA A 156 -2.39 -10.24 9.95
C ALA A 156 -1.23 -9.91 10.91
N ARG A 157 -1.51 -9.65 12.20
CA ARG A 157 -0.47 -9.45 13.24
C ARG A 157 0.42 -10.69 13.40
N GLY A 158 -0.15 -11.87 13.21
CA GLY A 158 0.57 -13.15 13.25
C GLY A 158 1.72 -13.25 12.25
N LEU A 159 1.69 -12.47 11.16
CA LEU A 159 2.76 -12.42 10.16
C LEU A 159 4.09 -11.91 10.74
N ALA A 160 4.07 -11.17 11.86
CA ALA A 160 5.28 -10.74 12.57
C ALA A 160 6.17 -11.91 13.01
N LYS A 161 5.59 -13.12 13.14
CA LYS A 161 6.31 -14.33 13.57
C LYS A 161 6.89 -15.14 12.41
N ALA A 162 6.76 -14.66 11.18
CA ALA A 162 7.29 -15.38 10.01
C ALA A 162 8.82 -15.21 9.90
N PRO A 163 9.53 -16.22 9.40
CA PRO A 163 10.96 -16.15 9.21
C PRO A 163 11.36 -14.95 8.33
N GLY A 164 12.42 -14.24 8.72
CA GLY A 164 12.94 -13.08 7.98
C GLY A 164 12.13 -11.80 8.14
N VAL A 165 11.02 -11.82 8.90
CA VAL A 165 10.29 -10.62 9.25
C VAL A 165 11.04 -9.85 10.34
N VAL A 166 11.26 -8.56 10.11
CA VAL A 166 11.91 -7.62 11.04
C VAL A 166 10.85 -6.91 11.88
N SER A 167 9.73 -6.53 11.22
CA SER A 167 8.58 -5.95 11.91
C SER A 167 7.30 -6.16 11.09
N ALA A 168 6.17 -6.11 11.76
CA ALA A 168 4.87 -6.06 11.14
C ALA A 168 3.96 -5.11 11.91
N ALA A 169 3.20 -4.32 11.20
CA ALA A 169 2.19 -3.43 11.75
C ALA A 169 0.86 -3.65 11.03
N VAL A 170 -0.22 -3.51 11.78
CA VAL A 170 -1.59 -3.60 11.27
C VAL A 170 -2.33 -2.36 11.76
N GLY A 171 -3.02 -1.69 10.87
CA GLY A 171 -3.79 -0.49 11.22
C GLY A 171 -5.09 -0.40 10.46
N GLU A 172 -6.09 0.19 11.11
CA GLU A 172 -7.36 0.53 10.48
C GLU A 172 -7.33 1.98 10.00
N ASN A 173 -8.09 2.27 8.95
CA ASN A 173 -8.22 3.62 8.42
C ASN A 173 -8.80 4.56 9.48
N VAL A 174 -8.18 5.74 9.63
CA VAL A 174 -8.64 6.79 10.56
C VAL A 174 -9.85 7.59 10.03
N GLY A 175 -10.36 7.24 8.86
CA GLY A 175 -11.59 7.84 8.32
C GLY A 175 -11.38 9.07 7.45
N THR A 176 -10.21 9.28 6.88
CA THR A 176 -9.97 10.39 5.96
C THR A 176 -10.78 10.25 4.66
N PRO A 177 -11.31 11.36 4.10
CA PRO A 177 -12.15 11.30 2.90
C PRO A 177 -11.44 10.75 1.65
N ALA A 178 -10.11 10.83 1.59
CA ALA A 178 -9.32 10.38 0.46
C ALA A 178 -9.02 8.87 0.51
N ALA A 179 -9.14 8.25 1.68
CA ALA A 179 -8.91 6.82 1.85
C ALA A 179 -10.04 6.00 1.22
N ASN A 180 -9.67 4.88 0.63
CA ASN A 180 -10.61 3.98 -0.05
C ASN A 180 -10.42 2.51 0.31
N TYR A 181 -9.57 2.25 1.28
CA TYR A 181 -9.37 0.97 1.93
C TYR A 181 -9.63 1.12 3.43
N ASP A 182 -10.10 0.05 4.07
CA ASP A 182 -10.52 0.09 5.47
C ASP A 182 -9.39 -0.23 6.44
N TRP A 183 -8.40 -1.02 6.01
CA TRP A 183 -7.27 -1.40 6.85
C TRP A 183 -6.09 -1.91 6.04
N ILE A 184 -4.94 -2.05 6.69
CA ILE A 184 -3.65 -2.37 6.10
C ILE A 184 -2.84 -3.30 6.98
N VAL A 185 -2.05 -4.16 6.34
CA VAL A 185 -0.89 -4.82 6.95
C VAL A 185 0.39 -4.35 6.26
N ASP A 186 1.39 -4.01 7.04
CA ASP A 186 2.71 -3.55 6.61
C ASP A 186 3.76 -4.46 7.25
N VAL A 187 4.43 -5.27 6.45
CA VAL A 187 5.44 -6.24 6.90
C VAL A 187 6.80 -5.86 6.33
N GLN A 188 7.79 -5.76 7.20
CA GLN A 188 9.16 -5.45 6.81
C GLN A 188 10.04 -6.67 6.99
N MET A 189 10.84 -6.97 5.97
CA MET A 189 11.67 -8.16 5.88
C MET A 189 13.11 -7.79 5.59
N GLN A 190 14.01 -8.69 5.93
CA GLN A 190 15.44 -8.48 5.82
C GLN A 190 15.91 -8.25 4.38
N ASP A 191 15.33 -8.98 3.43
CA ASP A 191 15.77 -9.02 2.05
C ASP A 191 14.68 -9.55 1.09
N PRO A 192 14.93 -9.53 -0.23
CA PRO A 192 13.99 -10.04 -1.22
C PRO A 192 13.68 -11.55 -1.11
N ALA A 193 14.60 -12.35 -0.60
CA ALA A 193 14.38 -13.79 -0.44
C ALA A 193 13.38 -14.04 0.70
N ALA A 194 13.53 -13.34 1.82
CA ALA A 194 12.57 -13.37 2.93
C ALA A 194 11.17 -12.92 2.48
N ALA A 195 11.10 -11.89 1.63
CA ALA A 195 9.83 -11.42 1.09
C ALA A 195 9.12 -12.46 0.21
N ARG A 196 9.85 -13.12 -0.67
CA ARG A 196 9.31 -14.24 -1.46
C ARG A 196 8.89 -15.40 -0.57
N GLY A 197 9.73 -15.79 0.39
CA GLY A 197 9.45 -16.85 1.34
C GLY A 197 8.21 -16.56 2.20
N LEU A 198 7.94 -15.29 2.53
CA LEU A 198 6.70 -14.90 3.20
C LEU A 198 5.51 -15.05 2.24
N VAL A 199 5.53 -14.35 1.11
CA VAL A 199 4.35 -14.21 0.21
C VAL A 199 3.94 -15.54 -0.42
N ASP A 200 4.92 -16.40 -0.72
CA ASP A 200 4.70 -17.73 -1.29
C ASP A 200 4.58 -18.82 -0.20
N GLY A 201 4.78 -18.45 1.06
CA GLY A 201 4.87 -19.37 2.18
C GLY A 201 3.53 -19.72 2.84
N PRO A 202 3.50 -20.83 3.61
CA PRO A 202 2.27 -21.33 4.25
C PRO A 202 1.69 -20.35 5.26
N ARG A 203 2.51 -19.63 6.02
CA ARG A 203 2.01 -18.63 7.00
C ARG A 203 1.20 -17.51 6.37
N TYR A 204 1.63 -17.03 5.20
CA TYR A 204 0.87 -16.01 4.48
C TYR A 204 -0.44 -16.60 3.94
N ALA A 205 -0.40 -17.81 3.40
CA ALA A 205 -1.58 -18.51 2.94
C ALA A 205 -2.59 -18.77 4.07
N GLU A 206 -2.12 -19.20 5.24
CA GLU A 206 -2.95 -19.39 6.44
C GLU A 206 -3.57 -18.07 6.92
N ALA A 207 -2.79 -17.00 6.98
CA ALA A 207 -3.33 -15.68 7.33
C ALA A 207 -4.37 -15.22 6.33
N MET A 208 -4.12 -15.36 5.02
CA MET A 208 -5.07 -14.98 3.98
C MET A 208 -6.34 -15.86 4.02
N ALA A 209 -6.27 -17.12 4.41
CA ALA A 209 -7.45 -17.97 4.58
C ALA A 209 -8.38 -17.46 5.70
N VAL A 210 -7.85 -16.84 6.74
CA VAL A 210 -8.63 -16.19 7.81
C VAL A 210 -9.15 -14.81 7.38
N ILE A 211 -8.34 -14.05 6.64
CA ILE A 211 -8.65 -12.69 6.20
C ILE A 211 -9.72 -12.68 5.11
N ALA A 212 -9.62 -13.59 4.14
CA ALA A 212 -10.46 -13.58 2.95
C ALA A 212 -11.98 -13.59 3.26
N PRO A 213 -12.51 -14.40 4.18
CA PRO A 213 -13.95 -14.41 4.49
C PRO A 213 -14.47 -13.10 5.10
N ALA A 214 -13.60 -12.31 5.75
CA ALA A 214 -13.96 -11.05 6.38
C ALA A 214 -13.81 -9.83 5.46
N THR A 215 -13.26 -10.02 4.26
CA THR A 215 -12.90 -8.92 3.35
C THR A 215 -13.47 -9.14 1.95
N LYS A 216 -13.53 -8.07 1.17
CA LYS A 216 -13.71 -8.14 -0.28
C LYS A 216 -12.35 -8.52 -0.89
N TYR A 217 -12.00 -9.80 -0.76
CA TYR A 217 -10.65 -10.30 -0.99
C TYR A 217 -10.12 -10.01 -2.40
N GLU A 218 -10.99 -10.04 -3.40
CA GLU A 218 -10.70 -9.69 -4.79
C GLU A 218 -10.30 -8.22 -4.99
N TRP A 219 -10.55 -7.37 -3.98
CA TRP A 219 -10.17 -5.95 -3.99
C TRP A 219 -8.86 -5.68 -3.29
N THR A 220 -8.24 -6.69 -2.71
CA THR A 220 -6.97 -6.52 -2.01
C THR A 220 -5.93 -5.88 -2.91
N ALA A 221 -5.33 -4.78 -2.45
CA ALA A 221 -4.23 -4.10 -3.12
C ALA A 221 -2.91 -4.48 -2.43
N ARG A 222 -1.91 -4.92 -3.20
CA ARG A 222 -0.62 -5.38 -2.67
C ARG A 222 0.55 -4.80 -3.44
N VAL A 223 1.64 -4.58 -2.72
CA VAL A 223 2.94 -4.22 -3.28
C VAL A 223 4.04 -4.79 -2.39
N THR A 224 5.13 -5.17 -3.00
CA THR A 224 6.36 -5.53 -2.29
C THR A 224 7.50 -4.76 -2.90
N HIS A 225 8.22 -3.97 -2.13
CA HIS A 225 9.30 -3.13 -2.67
C HIS A 225 10.52 -3.08 -1.75
N VAL A 226 11.67 -2.78 -2.33
CA VAL A 226 12.87 -2.46 -1.56
C VAL A 226 12.73 -1.05 -1.02
N MET A 227 12.85 -0.90 0.29
CA MET A 227 12.76 0.40 0.96
C MET A 227 13.90 1.32 0.51
N ARG A 228 13.54 2.50 0.03
CA ARG A 228 14.45 3.55 -0.41
C ARG A 228 14.46 4.76 0.53
N GLY A 229 13.78 4.60 1.66
CA GLY A 229 13.57 5.67 2.63
C GLY A 229 14.86 6.27 3.19
N TYR A 230 14.74 7.53 3.58
CA TYR A 230 15.76 8.31 4.26
C TYR A 230 15.25 8.74 5.62
#